data_7810457b0f6dc533a0dd42625fe58740
#
_entry.id   7810457b0f6dc533a0dd42625fe58740
#
_cell.length_a   1.000
_cell.length_b   1.000
_cell.length_c   1.000
_cell.angle_alpha   90.00
_cell.angle_beta   90.00
_cell.angle_gamma   90.00
#
_symmetry.space_group_name_H-M   'P 1'
#
loop_
_entity.id
_entity.type
_entity.pdbx_description
1 polymer ?
#
loop_
_entity_poly.entity_id
_entity_poly.type
_entity_poly.pdbx_seq_one_letter_code
_entity_poly.pdbx_strand_id
1 'polypeptide(L)'
;NAGGILRFAIQNRDVVRGVNFQPVAFTGRVTHEEVSEGRITLTDVAKAVNEQTGWTGMQDWFPVPVVSGISNYASIILGTNKITFPTHPHCGLATYLFIDENENVFPMPEFIKVEQFVKGLDEIAMKAEHATFKKLTALKVRKLLMNCLIEEKMPGGMTKNDLIETLISIMSKKSKSTLAKFSWGMMYVGAMHFQDSFNYDIERVRRCSIHYVTPDCKIIPFCAYNSGIEMRVETEKKFSVPLAEWKEKHKEEAKQLEAALIVPKDADEENKE
;
A
#
# COMPACT_ATOMS: atom_id res chain seq x y z
N ASN A 1 -14.03 1.97 11.94
CA ASN A 1 -14.74 0.91 11.21
C ASN A 1 -13.84 0.15 10.22
N ALA A 2 -12.60 -0.21 10.63
CA ALA A 2 -11.65 -0.91 9.77
C ALA A 2 -12.17 -2.31 9.36
N GLY A 3 -12.77 -3.04 10.31
CA GLY A 3 -13.30 -4.38 10.06
C GLY A 3 -14.45 -4.40 9.05
N GLY A 4 -15.35 -3.42 9.10
CA GLY A 4 -16.45 -3.31 8.13
C GLY A 4 -15.94 -3.08 6.70
N ILE A 5 -14.94 -2.20 6.55
CA ILE A 5 -14.29 -1.93 5.24
C ILE A 5 -13.63 -3.20 4.70
N LEU A 6 -12.92 -3.95 5.55
CA LEU A 6 -12.26 -5.19 5.11
C LEU A 6 -13.26 -6.29 4.75
N ARG A 7 -14.35 -6.46 5.51
CA ARG A 7 -15.42 -7.41 5.16
C ARG A 7 -16.06 -7.05 3.82
N PHE A 8 -16.37 -5.78 3.59
CA PHE A 8 -16.86 -5.31 2.31
C PHE A 8 -15.87 -5.62 1.17
N ALA A 9 -14.58 -5.33 1.37
CA ALA A 9 -13.56 -5.61 0.37
C ALA A 9 -13.46 -7.11 0.04
N ILE A 10 -13.52 -7.98 1.04
CA ILE A 10 -13.47 -9.43 0.85
C ILE A 10 -14.72 -9.95 0.13
N GLN A 11 -15.91 -9.44 0.45
CA GLN A 11 -17.14 -9.79 -0.25
C GLN A 11 -17.13 -9.37 -1.73
N ASN A 12 -16.37 -8.33 -2.07
CA ASN A 12 -16.23 -7.81 -3.43
C ASN A 12 -14.82 -8.09 -4.01
N ARG A 13 -14.18 -9.19 -3.61
CA ARG A 13 -12.79 -9.52 -3.99
C ARG A 13 -12.58 -9.82 -5.46
N ASP A 14 -13.63 -9.98 -6.22
CA ASP A 14 -13.60 -10.07 -7.68
C ASP A 14 -13.16 -8.77 -8.34
N VAL A 15 -13.47 -7.62 -7.75
CA VAL A 15 -13.10 -6.27 -8.21
C VAL A 15 -12.17 -5.53 -7.25
N VAL A 16 -12.33 -5.71 -5.92
CA VAL A 16 -11.49 -5.07 -4.90
C VAL A 16 -10.27 -5.93 -4.61
N ARG A 17 -9.07 -5.39 -4.85
CA ARG A 17 -7.79 -6.12 -4.69
C ARG A 17 -7.01 -5.76 -3.43
N GLY A 18 -7.42 -4.73 -2.76
CA GLY A 18 -6.77 -4.31 -1.54
C GLY A 18 -7.43 -3.12 -0.90
N VAL A 19 -7.11 -2.92 0.36
CA VAL A 19 -7.50 -1.77 1.15
C VAL A 19 -6.23 -1.10 1.65
N ASN A 20 -6.17 0.22 1.49
CA ASN A 20 -5.08 1.01 2.07
C ASN A 20 -5.66 2.11 2.95
N PHE A 21 -5.47 1.97 4.24
CA PHE A 21 -5.88 2.96 5.23
C PHE A 21 -4.91 4.13 5.24
N GLN A 22 -5.45 5.33 5.37
CA GLN A 22 -4.66 6.54 5.50
C GLN A 22 -5.07 7.27 6.78
N PRO A 23 -4.35 7.04 7.89
CA PRO A 23 -4.55 7.82 9.10
C PRO A 23 -4.42 9.31 8.82
N VAL A 24 -5.18 10.11 9.57
CA VAL A 24 -5.24 11.56 9.38
C VAL A 24 -3.85 12.21 9.54
N ALA A 25 -3.49 13.09 8.63
CA ALA A 25 -2.42 14.06 8.77
C ALA A 25 -3.04 15.43 9.05
N PHE A 26 -2.66 16.06 10.15
CA PHE A 26 -3.24 17.32 10.61
C PHE A 26 -2.61 18.49 9.86
N THR A 27 -3.43 19.19 9.08
CA THR A 27 -2.99 20.34 8.27
C THR A 27 -3.89 21.56 8.51
N GLY A 28 -3.36 22.76 8.30
CA GLY A 28 -4.10 23.99 8.51
C GLY A 28 -4.14 24.42 9.97
N ARG A 29 -5.26 25.00 10.39
CA ARG A 29 -5.44 25.50 11.77
C ARG A 29 -5.98 24.38 12.66
N VAL A 30 -5.10 23.69 13.34
CA VAL A 30 -5.41 22.58 14.23
C VAL A 30 -4.77 22.84 15.59
N THR A 31 -5.50 22.58 16.66
CA THR A 31 -4.99 22.72 18.03
C THR A 31 -4.21 21.48 18.47
N HIS A 32 -3.37 21.63 19.48
CA HIS A 32 -2.67 20.49 20.09
C HIS A 32 -3.64 19.47 20.71
N GLU A 33 -4.79 19.92 21.22
CA GLU A 33 -5.82 19.06 21.78
C GLU A 33 -6.45 18.17 20.71
N GLU A 34 -6.87 18.75 19.57
CA GLU A 34 -7.41 18.00 18.44
C GLU A 34 -6.40 16.98 17.90
N VAL A 35 -5.11 17.32 17.86
CA VAL A 35 -4.06 16.37 17.47
C VAL A 35 -3.91 15.24 18.48
N SER A 36 -3.93 15.56 19.78
CA SER A 36 -3.77 14.57 20.85
C SER A 36 -4.92 13.57 20.87
N GLU A 37 -6.14 14.05 20.67
CA GLU A 37 -7.35 13.20 20.69
C GLU A 37 -7.56 12.45 19.37
N GLY A 38 -7.23 13.07 18.24
CA GLY A 38 -7.52 12.53 16.91
C GLY A 38 -6.36 11.76 16.25
N ARG A 39 -5.16 11.71 16.85
CA ARG A 39 -4.01 11.02 16.27
C ARG A 39 -4.22 9.53 16.18
N ILE A 40 -4.16 9.01 14.96
CA ILE A 40 -4.14 7.58 14.66
C ILE A 40 -2.80 7.24 14.01
N THR A 41 -2.13 6.23 14.51
CA THR A 41 -0.86 5.74 14.00
C THR A 41 -1.05 4.49 13.13
N LEU A 42 0.01 4.04 12.46
CA LEU A 42 -0.01 2.78 11.70
C LEU A 42 -0.30 1.57 12.61
N THR A 43 0.24 1.58 13.82
CA THR A 43 0.00 0.52 14.80
C THR A 43 -1.43 0.51 15.31
N ASP A 44 -2.07 1.68 15.43
CA ASP A 44 -3.49 1.76 15.80
C ASP A 44 -4.38 1.18 14.69
N VAL A 45 -4.03 1.36 13.42
CA VAL A 45 -4.73 0.71 12.30
C VAL A 45 -4.59 -0.81 12.39
N ALA A 46 -3.37 -1.32 12.57
CA ALA A 46 -3.13 -2.76 12.71
C ALA A 46 -3.89 -3.35 13.90
N LYS A 47 -3.88 -2.64 15.05
CA LYS A 47 -4.66 -3.00 16.23
C LYS A 47 -6.16 -3.02 15.96
N ALA A 48 -6.70 -1.98 15.33
CA ALA A 48 -8.12 -1.90 15.00
C ALA A 48 -8.57 -3.03 14.03
N VAL A 49 -7.71 -3.39 13.07
CA VAL A 49 -7.97 -4.54 12.19
C VAL A 49 -8.03 -5.83 13.00
N ASN A 50 -7.05 -6.07 13.88
CA ASN A 50 -7.04 -7.25 14.74
C ASN A 50 -8.29 -7.32 15.63
N GLU A 51 -8.60 -6.26 16.38
CA GLU A 51 -9.72 -6.22 17.32
C GLU A 51 -11.08 -6.39 16.62
N GLN A 52 -11.24 -5.85 15.41
CA GLN A 52 -12.52 -5.86 14.71
C GLN A 52 -12.72 -7.09 13.81
N THR A 53 -11.67 -7.81 13.45
CA THR A 53 -11.77 -8.95 12.54
C THR A 53 -11.27 -10.26 13.14
N GLY A 54 -10.28 -10.22 14.01
CA GLY A 54 -9.56 -11.39 14.50
C GLY A 54 -8.66 -12.06 13.47
N TRP A 55 -8.47 -11.44 12.29
CA TRP A 55 -7.76 -12.07 11.18
C TRP A 55 -6.25 -11.90 11.24
N THR A 56 -5.74 -10.87 11.92
CA THR A 56 -4.30 -10.57 11.98
C THR A 56 -3.87 -10.32 13.42
N GLY A 57 -2.64 -10.72 13.77
CA GLY A 57 -1.94 -10.22 14.96
C GLY A 57 -1.01 -9.06 14.59
N MET A 58 -0.41 -8.39 15.58
CA MET A 58 0.54 -7.31 15.35
C MET A 58 1.80 -7.78 14.61
N GLN A 59 2.19 -9.03 14.80
CA GLN A 59 3.36 -9.68 14.17
C GLN A 59 3.13 -9.96 12.67
N ASP A 60 1.92 -9.83 12.17
CA ASP A 60 1.58 -10.11 10.76
C ASP A 60 1.74 -8.88 9.87
N TRP A 61 2.15 -7.76 10.43
CA TRP A 61 2.32 -6.51 9.70
C TRP A 61 3.80 -6.19 9.48
N PHE A 62 4.13 -5.84 8.25
CA PHE A 62 5.50 -5.54 7.83
C PHE A 62 5.61 -4.12 7.28
N PRO A 63 6.74 -3.44 7.51
CA PRO A 63 7.03 -2.17 6.84
C PRO A 63 7.04 -2.34 5.32
N VAL A 64 6.45 -1.40 4.59
CA VAL A 64 6.34 -1.44 3.12
C VAL A 64 7.68 -1.71 2.41
N PRO A 65 8.84 -1.19 2.84
CA PRO A 65 10.13 -1.50 2.22
C PRO A 65 10.48 -2.98 2.09
N VAL A 66 9.89 -3.85 2.90
CA VAL A 66 10.10 -5.30 2.84
C VAL A 66 9.80 -5.87 1.44
N VAL A 67 8.80 -5.34 0.74
CA VAL A 67 8.45 -5.80 -0.62
C VAL A 67 9.49 -5.42 -1.68
N SER A 68 10.43 -4.52 -1.37
CA SER A 68 11.49 -4.11 -2.32
C SER A 68 12.39 -5.27 -2.75
N GLY A 69 12.65 -6.23 -1.86
CA GLY A 69 13.41 -7.43 -2.19
C GLY A 69 12.75 -8.25 -3.32
N ILE A 70 11.42 -8.37 -3.28
CA ILE A 70 10.63 -9.04 -4.33
C ILE A 70 10.76 -8.27 -5.65
N SER A 71 10.62 -6.94 -5.61
CA SER A 71 10.74 -6.08 -6.79
C SER A 71 12.14 -6.12 -7.40
N ASN A 72 13.19 -6.12 -6.57
CA ASN A 72 14.59 -6.23 -7.01
C ASN A 72 14.83 -7.57 -7.72
N TYR A 73 14.43 -8.67 -7.11
CA TYR A 73 14.53 -9.98 -7.74
C TYR A 73 13.79 -10.02 -9.09
N ALA A 74 12.55 -9.56 -9.13
CA ALA A 74 11.76 -9.51 -10.35
C ALA A 74 12.42 -8.63 -11.43
N SER A 75 13.03 -7.51 -11.07
CA SER A 75 13.77 -6.63 -11.98
C SER A 75 14.95 -7.36 -12.64
N ILE A 76 15.75 -8.06 -11.85
CA ILE A 76 16.93 -8.79 -12.32
C ILE A 76 16.53 -9.94 -13.25
N ILE A 77 15.49 -10.71 -12.90
CA ILE A 77 15.07 -11.86 -13.68
C ILE A 77 14.38 -11.47 -14.98
N LEU A 78 13.54 -10.45 -14.93
CA LEU A 78 12.78 -9.99 -16.10
C LEU A 78 13.56 -9.03 -17.00
N GLY A 79 14.71 -8.52 -16.54
CA GLY A 79 15.49 -7.52 -17.26
C GLY A 79 14.74 -6.18 -17.44
N THR A 80 13.79 -5.88 -16.56
CA THR A 80 12.98 -4.65 -16.59
C THR A 80 12.88 -4.05 -15.21
N ASN A 81 13.13 -2.76 -15.09
CA ASN A 81 13.02 -2.09 -13.80
C ASN A 81 11.62 -2.22 -13.24
N LYS A 82 11.53 -2.70 -12.01
CA LYS A 82 10.31 -2.74 -11.22
C LYS A 82 10.34 -1.63 -10.18
N ILE A 83 9.16 -1.20 -9.77
CA ILE A 83 9.04 -0.20 -8.71
C ILE A 83 9.61 -0.78 -7.42
N THR A 84 10.54 -0.07 -6.82
CA THR A 84 11.01 -0.33 -5.46
C THR A 84 10.38 0.68 -4.51
N PHE A 85 10.26 0.28 -3.25
CA PHE A 85 9.65 1.11 -2.21
C PHE A 85 10.70 1.43 -1.13
N PRO A 86 11.67 2.33 -1.40
CA PRO A 86 12.72 2.66 -0.46
C PRO A 86 12.25 3.61 0.65
N THR A 87 10.96 3.75 0.87
CA THR A 87 10.36 4.59 1.90
C THR A 87 10.90 4.24 3.29
N HIS A 88 10.84 5.19 4.21
CA HIS A 88 11.16 4.92 5.60
C HIS A 88 10.16 3.89 6.19
N PRO A 89 10.61 2.93 7.03
CA PRO A 89 9.72 1.92 7.61
C PRO A 89 8.47 2.48 8.32
N HIS A 90 8.59 3.66 8.93
CA HIS A 90 7.46 4.34 9.58
C HIS A 90 6.48 5.03 8.62
N CYS A 91 6.68 4.94 7.31
CA CYS A 91 5.74 5.54 6.35
C CYS A 91 4.56 4.64 6.02
N GLY A 92 4.71 3.33 6.19
CA GLY A 92 3.63 2.41 5.89
C GLY A 92 3.86 1.01 6.43
N LEU A 93 2.76 0.36 6.81
CA LEU A 93 2.67 -1.05 7.15
C LEU A 93 1.77 -1.76 6.16
N ALA A 94 2.04 -3.03 5.94
CA ALA A 94 1.21 -3.86 5.08
C ALA A 94 1.22 -5.31 5.52
N THR A 95 0.14 -6.00 5.20
CA THR A 95 0.01 -7.45 5.24
C THR A 95 -0.75 -7.95 4.02
N TYR A 96 -0.75 -9.25 3.79
CA TYR A 96 -1.61 -9.91 2.84
C TYR A 96 -2.48 -10.92 3.55
N LEU A 97 -3.77 -10.92 3.23
CA LEU A 97 -4.72 -11.92 3.68
C LEU A 97 -4.92 -12.93 2.54
N PHE A 98 -4.92 -14.19 2.88
CA PHE A 98 -5.36 -15.26 2.00
C PHE A 98 -6.79 -15.65 2.38
N ILE A 99 -7.66 -15.79 1.39
CA ILE A 99 -9.05 -16.18 1.56
C ILE A 99 -9.23 -17.52 0.84
N ASP A 100 -9.61 -18.55 1.59
CA ASP A 100 -9.86 -19.87 1.04
C ASP A 100 -11.23 -19.97 0.34
N GLU A 101 -11.55 -21.15 -0.20
CA GLU A 101 -12.82 -21.42 -0.90
C GLU A 101 -14.02 -21.40 0.07
N ASN A 102 -13.80 -21.58 1.36
CA ASN A 102 -14.82 -21.52 2.41
C ASN A 102 -14.93 -20.13 3.05
N GLU A 103 -14.28 -19.13 2.46
CA GLU A 103 -14.21 -17.73 2.95
C GLU A 103 -13.49 -17.56 4.30
N ASN A 104 -12.69 -18.54 4.74
CA ASN A 104 -11.81 -18.36 5.87
C ASN A 104 -10.66 -17.46 5.48
N VAL A 105 -10.27 -16.57 6.41
CA VAL A 105 -9.24 -15.56 6.19
C VAL A 105 -8.01 -15.89 7.02
N PHE A 106 -6.84 -15.95 6.36
CA PHE A 106 -5.56 -16.27 6.97
C PHE A 106 -4.54 -15.17 6.64
N PRO A 107 -3.82 -14.61 7.59
CA PRO A 107 -2.71 -13.71 7.27
C PRO A 107 -1.54 -14.51 6.69
N MET A 108 -0.99 -14.07 5.57
CA MET A 108 0.13 -14.77 4.91
C MET A 108 1.34 -14.99 5.83
N PRO A 109 1.70 -14.06 6.72
CA PRO A 109 2.81 -14.26 7.64
C PRO A 109 2.62 -15.43 8.62
N GLU A 110 1.41 -15.89 8.82
CA GLU A 110 1.15 -17.05 9.69
C GLU A 110 1.73 -18.35 9.11
N PHE A 111 1.67 -18.54 7.78
CA PHE A 111 2.16 -19.73 7.10
C PHE A 111 3.40 -19.52 6.22
N ILE A 112 3.90 -18.26 6.11
CA ILE A 112 5.16 -17.91 5.40
C ILE A 112 6.09 -17.15 6.34
N LYS A 113 7.31 -17.61 6.53
CA LYS A 113 8.38 -16.90 7.24
C LYS A 113 8.88 -15.72 6.39
N VAL A 114 8.15 -14.61 6.40
CA VAL A 114 8.32 -13.48 5.47
C VAL A 114 9.75 -12.91 5.52
N GLU A 115 10.28 -12.64 6.71
CA GLU A 115 11.63 -12.07 6.86
C GLU A 115 12.71 -13.00 6.28
N GLN A 116 12.61 -14.30 6.57
CA GLN A 116 13.54 -15.30 6.04
C GLN A 116 13.43 -15.40 4.53
N PHE A 117 12.22 -15.34 4.00
CA PHE A 117 11.97 -15.37 2.55
C PHE A 117 12.56 -14.16 1.85
N VAL A 118 12.28 -12.94 2.33
CA VAL A 118 12.77 -11.70 1.73
C VAL A 118 14.30 -11.63 1.78
N LYS A 119 14.91 -11.96 2.94
CA LYS A 119 16.37 -12.00 3.07
C LYS A 119 17.00 -13.01 2.10
N GLY A 120 16.47 -14.22 2.03
CA GLY A 120 16.95 -15.23 1.09
C GLY A 120 16.76 -14.83 -0.38
N LEU A 121 15.68 -14.11 -0.69
CA LEU A 121 15.42 -13.60 -2.02
C LEU A 121 16.43 -12.52 -2.43
N ASP A 122 16.79 -11.59 -1.53
CA ASP A 122 17.83 -10.60 -1.77
C ASP A 122 19.19 -11.25 -2.01
N GLU A 123 19.56 -12.28 -1.25
CA GLU A 123 20.79 -13.03 -1.46
C GLU A 123 20.83 -13.73 -2.85
N ILE A 124 19.68 -14.28 -3.27
CA ILE A 124 19.54 -14.88 -4.62
C ILE A 124 19.63 -13.80 -5.69
N ALA A 125 18.99 -12.66 -5.48
CA ALA A 125 19.00 -11.54 -6.41
C ALA A 125 20.41 -11.00 -6.65
N MET A 126 21.17 -10.71 -5.59
CA MET A 126 22.56 -10.25 -5.68
C MET A 126 23.44 -11.22 -6.45
N LYS A 127 23.29 -12.54 -6.21
CA LYS A 127 24.05 -13.57 -6.94
C LYS A 127 23.59 -13.71 -8.41
N ALA A 128 22.33 -13.41 -8.69
CA ALA A 128 21.73 -13.52 -10.02
C ALA A 128 22.14 -12.35 -10.94
N GLU A 129 22.46 -11.19 -10.38
CA GLU A 129 22.88 -10.00 -11.14
C GLU A 129 24.11 -10.30 -12.01
N HIS A 130 25.04 -11.10 -11.48
CA HIS A 130 26.29 -11.50 -12.14
C HIS A 130 26.24 -12.90 -12.78
N ALA A 131 25.08 -13.58 -12.75
CA ALA A 131 24.97 -14.96 -13.22
C ALA A 131 24.71 -15.05 -14.73
N THR A 132 25.46 -15.92 -15.42
CA THR A 132 25.25 -16.22 -16.84
C THR A 132 23.94 -16.96 -17.10
N PHE A 133 23.45 -17.77 -16.13
CA PHE A 133 22.24 -18.59 -16.26
C PHE A 133 21.16 -18.18 -15.26
N LYS A 134 20.38 -17.16 -15.60
CA LYS A 134 19.28 -16.66 -14.75
C LYS A 134 18.17 -17.71 -14.47
N LYS A 135 18.00 -18.71 -15.35
CA LYS A 135 17.01 -19.78 -15.18
C LYS A 135 17.26 -20.66 -13.93
N LEU A 136 18.50 -20.81 -13.50
CA LEU A 136 18.84 -21.58 -12.29
C LEU A 136 18.38 -20.87 -11.00
N THR A 137 18.11 -19.58 -11.05
CA THR A 137 17.63 -18.83 -9.88
C THR A 137 16.20 -19.20 -9.51
N ALA A 138 15.36 -19.58 -10.47
CA ALA A 138 13.98 -20.02 -10.20
C ALA A 138 13.94 -21.26 -9.31
N LEU A 139 14.88 -22.22 -9.52
CA LEU A 139 15.00 -23.40 -8.67
C LEU A 139 15.42 -23.04 -7.24
N LYS A 140 16.33 -22.04 -7.10
CA LYS A 140 16.76 -21.57 -5.77
C LYS A 140 15.59 -20.89 -5.03
N VAL A 141 14.81 -20.07 -5.73
CA VAL A 141 13.60 -19.44 -5.15
C VAL A 141 12.56 -20.47 -4.76
N ARG A 142 12.33 -21.50 -5.60
CA ARG A 142 11.44 -22.61 -5.24
C ARG A 142 11.87 -23.28 -3.95
N LYS A 143 13.17 -23.62 -3.82
CA LYS A 143 13.73 -24.22 -2.60
C LYS A 143 13.60 -23.29 -1.40
N LEU A 144 13.87 -21.99 -1.58
CA LEU A 144 13.71 -20.99 -0.53
C LEU A 144 12.26 -20.92 -0.04
N LEU A 145 11.30 -20.83 -0.95
CA LEU A 145 9.87 -20.83 -0.62
C LEU A 145 9.49 -22.10 0.16
N MET A 146 9.89 -23.29 -0.31
CA MET A 146 9.64 -24.53 0.42
C MET A 146 10.14 -24.52 1.87
N ASN A 147 11.31 -23.92 2.10
CA ASN A 147 11.90 -23.81 3.42
C ASN A 147 11.24 -22.73 4.32
N CYS A 148 10.59 -21.76 3.70
CA CYS A 148 9.90 -20.67 4.40
C CYS A 148 8.43 -20.98 4.71
N LEU A 149 7.85 -22.04 4.14
CA LEU A 149 6.47 -22.44 4.42
C LEU A 149 6.37 -23.22 5.73
N ILE A 150 5.33 -22.88 6.49
CA ILE A 150 4.93 -23.57 7.74
C ILE A 150 3.70 -24.42 7.39
N GLU A 151 3.94 -25.72 7.12
CA GLU A 151 2.92 -26.63 6.56
C GLU A 151 1.71 -26.79 7.46
N GLU A 152 1.94 -26.86 8.76
CA GLU A 152 0.89 -27.05 9.77
C GLU A 152 -0.09 -25.86 9.87
N LYS A 153 0.31 -24.71 9.32
CA LYS A 153 -0.46 -23.46 9.35
C LYS A 153 -1.03 -23.08 7.98
N MET A 154 -0.82 -23.92 6.98
CA MET A 154 -1.34 -23.61 5.65
C MET A 154 -2.86 -23.72 5.60
N PRO A 155 -3.54 -22.84 4.85
CA PRO A 155 -4.97 -22.90 4.63
C PRO A 155 -5.41 -24.28 4.09
N GLY A 156 -6.55 -24.77 4.56
CA GLY A 156 -7.11 -26.05 4.12
C GLY A 156 -7.35 -26.09 2.61
N GLY A 157 -7.06 -27.23 1.99
CA GLY A 157 -7.22 -27.42 0.53
C GLY A 157 -6.08 -26.88 -0.34
N MET A 158 -5.07 -26.21 0.24
CA MET A 158 -3.90 -25.72 -0.49
C MET A 158 -2.69 -26.61 -0.23
N THR A 159 -2.05 -27.09 -1.28
CA THR A 159 -0.77 -27.79 -1.15
C THR A 159 0.43 -26.83 -1.23
N LYS A 160 1.56 -27.24 -0.65
CA LYS A 160 2.82 -26.48 -0.81
C LYS A 160 3.16 -26.21 -2.27
N ASN A 161 2.93 -27.20 -3.13
CA ASN A 161 3.22 -27.05 -4.56
C ASN A 161 2.31 -26.02 -5.22
N ASP A 162 1.02 -25.98 -4.91
CA ASP A 162 0.08 -25.00 -5.47
C ASP A 162 0.48 -23.59 -5.09
N LEU A 163 0.83 -23.36 -3.82
CA LEU A 163 1.28 -22.05 -3.35
C LEU A 163 2.59 -21.63 -4.02
N ILE A 164 3.57 -22.55 -4.10
CA ILE A 164 4.87 -22.28 -4.72
C ILE A 164 4.73 -21.97 -6.21
N GLU A 165 3.98 -22.78 -6.93
CA GLU A 165 3.71 -22.59 -8.36
C GLU A 165 3.06 -21.24 -8.62
N THR A 166 2.17 -20.85 -7.74
CA THR A 166 1.45 -19.59 -7.82
C THR A 166 2.37 -18.40 -7.53
N LEU A 167 3.16 -18.43 -6.46
CA LEU A 167 4.11 -17.36 -6.12
C LEU A 167 5.19 -17.22 -7.23
N ILE A 168 5.70 -18.32 -7.76
CA ILE A 168 6.65 -18.29 -8.90
C ILE A 168 5.98 -17.73 -10.15
N SER A 169 4.73 -18.06 -10.42
CA SER A 169 3.95 -17.55 -11.54
C SER A 169 3.79 -16.02 -11.47
N ILE A 170 3.50 -15.49 -10.29
CA ILE A 170 3.43 -14.03 -10.04
C ILE A 170 4.77 -13.36 -10.36
N MET A 171 5.87 -13.93 -9.86
CA MET A 171 7.22 -13.37 -10.07
C MET A 171 7.71 -13.50 -11.52
N SER A 172 7.18 -14.44 -12.31
CA SER A 172 7.67 -14.76 -13.66
C SER A 172 6.75 -14.34 -14.81
N LYS A 173 5.63 -13.68 -14.57
CA LYS A 173 4.60 -13.28 -15.56
C LYS A 173 4.02 -14.43 -16.39
N LYS A 174 3.98 -15.66 -15.90
CA LYS A 174 3.66 -16.86 -16.71
C LYS A 174 2.19 -17.10 -16.84
N SER A 175 1.25 -16.53 -16.83
CA SER A 175 -0.18 -16.82 -17.16
C SER A 175 -1.17 -15.86 -16.48
N LYS A 176 -1.94 -15.18 -17.31
CA LYS A 176 -3.01 -14.29 -16.84
C LYS A 176 -4.11 -15.08 -16.09
N SER A 177 -4.42 -16.31 -16.47
CA SER A 177 -5.48 -17.12 -15.85
C SER A 177 -5.09 -17.67 -14.47
N THR A 178 -3.85 -18.11 -14.29
CA THR A 178 -3.32 -18.56 -12.98
C THR A 178 -3.19 -17.37 -12.03
N LEU A 179 -2.73 -16.24 -12.53
CA LEU A 179 -2.69 -14.97 -11.78
C LEU A 179 -4.09 -14.52 -11.34
N ALA A 180 -5.11 -14.68 -12.19
CA ALA A 180 -6.47 -14.28 -11.86
C ALA A 180 -7.05 -15.14 -10.72
N LYS A 181 -6.98 -16.46 -10.82
CA LYS A 181 -7.50 -17.37 -9.77
C LYS A 181 -6.87 -17.12 -8.41
N PHE A 182 -5.55 -16.97 -8.39
CA PHE A 182 -4.83 -16.70 -7.14
C PHE A 182 -5.07 -15.28 -6.61
N SER A 183 -5.10 -14.32 -7.49
CA SER A 183 -5.40 -12.94 -7.15
C SER A 183 -6.78 -12.81 -6.46
N TRP A 184 -7.74 -13.67 -6.75
CA TRP A 184 -9.05 -13.67 -6.09
C TRP A 184 -9.01 -14.24 -4.66
N GLY A 185 -8.03 -15.09 -4.37
CA GLY A 185 -7.78 -15.59 -3.00
C GLY A 185 -6.87 -14.70 -2.16
N MET A 186 -6.41 -13.54 -2.67
CA MET A 186 -5.51 -12.65 -1.93
C MET A 186 -6.03 -11.23 -1.84
N MET A 187 -5.93 -10.65 -0.66
CA MET A 187 -6.28 -9.26 -0.36
C MET A 187 -5.07 -8.54 0.24
N TYR A 188 -4.63 -7.47 -0.40
CA TYR A 188 -3.66 -6.56 0.19
C TYR A 188 -4.34 -5.71 1.26
N VAL A 189 -3.72 -5.60 2.42
CA VAL A 189 -4.16 -4.67 3.48
C VAL A 189 -2.96 -3.84 3.90
N GLY A 190 -3.05 -2.56 3.68
CA GLY A 190 -2.00 -1.61 4.00
C GLY A 190 -2.48 -0.41 4.77
N ALA A 191 -1.54 0.29 5.37
CA ALA A 191 -1.74 1.59 5.96
C ALA A 191 -0.55 2.50 5.61
N MET A 192 -0.83 3.73 5.22
CA MET A 192 0.19 4.74 4.92
C MET A 192 -0.07 5.99 5.74
N HIS A 193 0.91 6.42 6.53
CA HIS A 193 0.81 7.58 7.38
C HIS A 193 1.65 8.72 6.83
N PHE A 194 0.98 9.74 6.30
CA PHE A 194 1.62 10.98 5.90
C PHE A 194 1.99 11.82 7.12
N GLN A 195 3.09 12.54 7.00
CA GLN A 195 3.55 13.44 8.05
C GLN A 195 2.80 14.76 8.02
N ASP A 196 2.69 15.36 9.17
CA ASP A 196 2.23 16.73 9.38
C ASP A 196 3.24 17.50 10.26
N SER A 197 2.97 18.76 10.58
CA SER A 197 3.87 19.61 11.35
C SER A 197 4.11 19.12 12.79
N PHE A 198 3.25 18.24 13.32
CA PHE A 198 3.35 17.74 14.70
C PHE A 198 4.16 16.43 14.81
N ASN A 199 4.45 15.76 13.68
CA ASN A 199 5.21 14.51 13.65
C ASN A 199 6.27 14.48 12.53
N TYR A 200 6.75 15.68 12.14
CA TYR A 200 7.67 15.83 11.01
C TYR A 200 9.03 15.22 11.32
N ASP A 201 9.49 14.34 10.44
CA ASP A 201 10.75 13.60 10.54
C ASP A 201 11.53 13.71 9.22
N ILE A 202 12.71 14.31 9.29
CA ILE A 202 13.56 14.57 8.12
C ILE A 202 14.08 13.27 7.49
N GLU A 203 14.35 12.24 8.28
CA GLU A 203 14.82 10.96 7.73
C GLU A 203 13.72 10.26 6.91
N ARG A 204 12.47 10.41 7.31
CA ARG A 204 11.33 9.96 6.51
C ARG A 204 11.23 10.76 5.20
N VAL A 205 11.44 12.07 5.25
CA VAL A 205 11.41 12.94 4.06
C VAL A 205 12.52 12.58 3.07
N ARG A 206 13.75 12.36 3.56
CA ARG A 206 14.90 11.95 2.73
C ARG A 206 14.67 10.64 1.99
N ARG A 207 13.85 9.76 2.53
CA ARG A 207 13.53 8.44 1.97
C ARG A 207 12.15 8.38 1.33
N CYS A 208 11.54 9.53 1.03
CA CYS A 208 10.22 9.60 0.42
C CYS A 208 10.25 9.04 -1.00
N SER A 209 9.25 8.24 -1.36
CA SER A 209 9.06 7.71 -2.72
C SER A 209 7.94 8.44 -3.47
N ILE A 210 7.24 9.37 -2.82
CA ILE A 210 6.13 10.11 -3.40
C ILE A 210 6.52 11.58 -3.49
N HIS A 211 6.45 12.15 -4.67
CA HIS A 211 6.92 13.51 -4.92
C HIS A 211 5.92 14.31 -5.74
N TYR A 212 5.87 15.61 -5.47
CA TYR A 212 5.32 16.59 -6.39
C TYR A 212 6.40 17.10 -7.34
N VAL A 213 6.01 17.36 -8.57
CA VAL A 213 6.84 18.08 -9.54
C VAL A 213 6.21 19.45 -9.74
N THR A 214 6.97 20.50 -9.48
CA THR A 214 6.52 21.88 -9.66
C THR A 214 6.82 22.37 -11.08
N PRO A 215 6.13 23.43 -11.57
CA PRO A 215 6.37 23.96 -12.92
C PRO A 215 7.80 24.48 -13.16
N ASP A 216 8.55 24.80 -12.11
CA ASP A 216 9.98 25.14 -12.18
C ASP A 216 10.90 23.93 -12.03
N CYS A 217 10.39 22.73 -12.32
CA CYS A 217 11.13 21.47 -12.37
C CYS A 217 11.77 21.04 -11.03
N LYS A 218 11.26 21.50 -9.90
CA LYS A 218 11.66 20.98 -8.60
C LYS A 218 10.90 19.70 -8.28
N ILE A 219 11.57 18.75 -7.67
CA ILE A 219 11.00 17.51 -7.15
C ILE A 219 10.94 17.63 -5.64
N ILE A 220 9.73 17.66 -5.07
CA ILE A 220 9.51 17.93 -3.65
C ILE A 220 8.83 16.73 -3.01
N PRO A 221 9.37 16.16 -1.91
CA PRO A 221 8.72 15.09 -1.18
C PRO A 221 7.30 15.47 -0.74
N PHE A 222 6.35 14.55 -0.88
CA PHE A 222 4.93 14.79 -0.63
C PHE A 222 4.65 15.41 0.74
N CYS A 223 5.22 14.83 1.80
CA CYS A 223 5.02 15.35 3.15
C CYS A 223 5.67 16.74 3.32
N ALA A 224 6.84 16.99 2.72
CA ALA A 224 7.49 18.29 2.78
C ALA A 224 6.65 19.38 2.10
N TYR A 225 6.04 19.07 0.96
CA TYR A 225 5.18 20.02 0.26
C TYR A 225 3.91 20.34 1.05
N ASN A 226 3.26 19.33 1.63
CA ASN A 226 1.99 19.53 2.33
C ASN A 226 2.14 20.07 3.75
N SER A 227 3.23 19.74 4.45
CA SER A 227 3.50 20.23 5.82
C SER A 227 4.35 21.49 5.85
N GLY A 228 5.16 21.71 4.83
CA GLY A 228 5.98 22.93 4.65
C GLY A 228 5.16 24.04 3.98
N ILE A 229 4.34 24.72 4.75
CA ILE A 229 3.39 25.73 4.24
C ILE A 229 4.08 26.77 3.35
N GLU A 230 5.27 27.25 3.70
CA GLU A 230 6.00 28.25 2.94
C GLU A 230 6.28 27.82 1.50
N MET A 231 6.84 26.63 1.31
CA MET A 231 7.19 26.10 -0.01
C MET A 231 5.96 25.93 -0.91
N ARG A 232 4.84 25.46 -0.36
CA ARG A 232 3.58 25.36 -1.09
C ARG A 232 3.04 26.72 -1.47
N VAL A 233 2.99 27.65 -0.52
CA VAL A 233 2.47 29.01 -0.75
C VAL A 233 3.32 29.78 -1.77
N GLU A 234 4.65 29.64 -1.73
CA GLU A 234 5.54 30.24 -2.74
C GLU A 234 5.29 29.66 -4.14
N THR A 235 5.14 28.34 -4.24
CA THR A 235 4.84 27.67 -5.50
C THR A 235 3.48 28.11 -6.04
N GLU A 236 2.46 28.14 -5.20
CA GLU A 236 1.11 28.57 -5.58
C GLU A 236 1.10 30.04 -6.02
N LYS A 237 1.73 30.95 -5.27
CA LYS A 237 1.83 32.36 -5.66
C LYS A 237 2.50 32.57 -7.01
N LYS A 238 3.50 31.75 -7.32
CA LYS A 238 4.28 31.88 -8.55
C LYS A 238 3.57 31.31 -9.77
N PHE A 239 2.81 30.24 -9.63
CA PHE A 239 2.32 29.44 -10.75
C PHE A 239 0.81 29.26 -10.81
N SER A 240 0.06 29.58 -9.74
CA SER A 240 -1.40 29.48 -9.77
C SER A 240 -2.06 30.74 -10.25
N VAL A 241 -3.24 30.59 -10.81
CA VAL A 241 -4.14 31.70 -11.12
C VAL A 241 -5.14 31.86 -9.97
N PRO A 242 -5.33 33.07 -9.42
CA PRO A 242 -6.35 33.29 -8.40
C PRO A 242 -7.72 32.81 -8.85
N LEU A 243 -8.47 32.15 -7.96
CA LEU A 243 -9.76 31.56 -8.29
C LEU A 243 -10.76 32.60 -8.89
N ALA A 244 -10.74 33.82 -8.38
CA ALA A 244 -11.59 34.89 -8.91
C ALA A 244 -11.27 35.22 -10.38
N GLU A 245 -9.98 35.33 -10.72
CA GLU A 245 -9.54 35.56 -12.09
C GLU A 245 -9.86 34.38 -13.01
N TRP A 246 -9.67 33.16 -12.51
CA TRP A 246 -10.03 31.95 -13.27
C TRP A 246 -11.55 31.90 -13.55
N LYS A 247 -12.38 32.15 -12.53
CA LYS A 247 -13.84 32.18 -12.68
C LYS A 247 -14.31 33.25 -13.68
N GLU A 248 -13.65 34.37 -13.72
CA GLU A 248 -13.98 35.44 -14.67
C GLU A 248 -13.66 35.02 -16.12
N LYS A 249 -12.54 34.34 -16.33
CA LYS A 249 -12.12 33.84 -17.65
C LYS A 249 -12.93 32.62 -18.12
N HIS A 250 -13.42 31.79 -17.18
CA HIS A 250 -14.07 30.51 -17.47
C HIS A 250 -15.50 30.45 -16.88
N LYS A 251 -16.31 31.48 -17.15
CA LYS A 251 -17.63 31.66 -16.51
C LYS A 251 -18.56 30.44 -16.65
N GLU A 252 -18.63 29.84 -17.85
CA GLU A 252 -19.53 28.70 -18.08
C GLU A 252 -19.05 27.42 -17.39
N GLU A 253 -17.74 27.18 -17.42
CA GLU A 253 -17.10 26.04 -16.74
C GLU A 253 -17.21 26.15 -15.21
N ALA A 254 -17.02 27.37 -14.68
CA ALA A 254 -17.21 27.67 -13.26
C ALA A 254 -18.63 27.40 -12.79
N LYS A 255 -19.64 27.78 -13.56
CA LYS A 255 -21.06 27.49 -13.26
C LYS A 255 -21.37 26.00 -13.27
N GLN A 256 -20.81 25.24 -14.23
CA GLN A 256 -20.97 23.79 -14.30
C GLN A 256 -20.34 23.09 -13.09
N LEU A 257 -19.14 23.51 -12.68
CA LEU A 257 -18.47 22.98 -11.49
C LEU A 257 -19.22 23.33 -10.20
N GLU A 258 -19.72 24.54 -10.07
CA GLU A 258 -20.54 24.94 -8.92
C GLU A 258 -21.84 24.14 -8.84
N ALA A 259 -22.51 23.90 -9.96
CA ALA A 259 -23.71 23.07 -10.02
C ALA A 259 -23.42 21.59 -9.66
N ALA A 260 -22.27 21.07 -10.08
CA ALA A 260 -21.86 19.69 -9.77
C ALA A 260 -21.43 19.49 -8.31
N LEU A 261 -21.03 20.56 -7.61
CA LEU A 261 -20.65 20.51 -6.19
C LEU A 261 -21.83 20.68 -5.23
N ILE A 262 -23.02 21.05 -5.75
CA ILE A 262 -24.26 21.07 -4.94
C ILE A 262 -24.74 19.63 -4.81
N VAL A 263 -24.29 18.92 -3.76
CA VAL A 263 -24.88 17.65 -3.34
C VAL A 263 -26.34 17.93 -2.96
N PRO A 264 -27.34 17.26 -3.56
CA PRO A 264 -28.72 17.42 -3.11
C PRO A 264 -28.83 17.13 -1.63
N LYS A 265 -29.48 18.01 -0.86
CA LYS A 265 -29.67 17.85 0.60
C LYS A 265 -30.52 16.63 0.97
N ASP A 266 -31.08 15.94 0.00
CA ASP A 266 -32.03 14.84 0.18
C ASP A 266 -31.39 13.45 0.29
N ALA A 267 -30.04 13.35 0.19
CA ALA A 267 -29.34 12.05 0.30
C ALA A 267 -29.19 11.53 1.74
N ASP A 268 -29.47 12.35 2.76
CA ASP A 268 -29.32 11.97 4.17
C ASP A 268 -30.61 11.43 4.83
N GLU A 269 -31.76 11.46 4.14
CA GLU A 269 -33.03 10.98 4.72
C GLU A 269 -33.38 9.52 4.35
N GLU A 270 -32.81 8.94 3.31
CA GLU A 270 -33.12 7.55 2.91
C GLU A 270 -32.36 6.44 3.69
N ASN A 271 -31.45 6.80 4.60
CA ASN A 271 -30.71 5.81 5.41
C ASN A 271 -31.17 5.75 6.88
N LYS A 272 -32.41 6.13 7.17
CA LYS A 272 -33.01 6.05 8.52
C LYS A 272 -34.24 5.14 8.59
N GLU A 273 -34.27 4.06 7.82
CA GLU A 273 -35.19 2.94 8.08
C GLU A 273 -34.44 1.61 8.27
#